data_60e816d90a8094969e968288cf00bec0
#
_entry.id   60e816d90a8094969e968288cf00bec0
#
_cell.length_a   1.000
_cell.length_b   1.000
_cell.length_c   1.000
_cell.angle_alpha   90.00
_cell.angle_beta   90.00
_cell.angle_gamma   90.00
#
_symmetry.space_group_name_H-M   'P 1'
#
loop_
_entity.id
_entity.type
_entity.pdbx_description
1 polymer ?
#
loop_
_entity_poly.entity_id
_entity_poly.type
_entity_poly.pdbx_seq_one_letter_code
_entity_poly.pdbx_strand_id
1 'polypeptide(L)'
;MKTKRFFTLFFVLAMCLSLVPAAAAAEGGPVLPEPPEINCEAALLVDYNTGSTLYAKNEHREMYPASLTKIMTALLVLEAVDNGQLSLTDELTASRSAMTTGLDEDGSTAGIQVGEVMTVEEYLTCMLVVSANEACNVLAEAVSGSVDAFVEAMNEKAAELGCENTHFVNPTGLHDSQHYTSAWDLYLITRAALEYSDFMRICDTGTATIPATNLSEERVLHTTNYLIDGWRSLGYRNSDAHGIKTGSTDAAGHCLVSTAERGSLHFLSVVLGGERVTLEDGE
;
A
#
# COMPACT_ATOMS: atom_id res chain seq x y z
N MET A 1 -48.59 31.61 -47.00
CA MET A 1 -48.02 32.27 -45.80
C MET A 1 -47.18 31.35 -44.87
N LYS A 2 -46.85 30.08 -45.20
CA LYS A 2 -46.09 29.18 -44.34
C LYS A 2 -44.59 29.12 -44.68
N THR A 3 -44.15 29.55 -45.82
CA THR A 3 -42.74 29.46 -46.29
C THR A 3 -41.85 30.58 -45.77
N LYS A 4 -42.37 31.74 -45.41
CA LYS A 4 -41.56 32.87 -44.89
C LYS A 4 -41.10 32.70 -43.45
N ARG A 5 -41.80 31.89 -42.64
CA ARG A 5 -41.40 31.65 -41.26
C ARG A 5 -40.26 30.64 -41.11
N PHE A 6 -40.08 29.75 -42.08
CA PHE A 6 -39.01 28.77 -42.05
C PHE A 6 -37.63 29.38 -42.38
N PHE A 7 -37.59 30.36 -43.26
CA PHE A 7 -36.35 31.03 -43.62
C PHE A 7 -35.82 31.94 -42.51
N THR A 8 -36.71 32.58 -41.75
CA THR A 8 -36.31 33.44 -40.62
C THR A 8 -35.75 32.64 -39.44
N LEU A 9 -36.27 31.43 -39.21
CA LEU A 9 -35.77 30.56 -38.16
C LEU A 9 -34.37 29.99 -38.48
N PHE A 10 -34.12 29.69 -39.76
CA PHE A 10 -32.82 29.18 -40.21
C PHE A 10 -31.72 30.25 -40.16
N PHE A 11 -32.06 31.51 -40.40
CA PHE A 11 -31.11 32.63 -40.33
C PHE A 11 -30.76 33.01 -38.89
N VAL A 12 -31.70 32.92 -37.95
CA VAL A 12 -31.45 33.15 -36.54
C VAL A 12 -30.62 32.00 -35.92
N LEU A 13 -30.84 30.76 -36.36
CA LEU A 13 -30.06 29.63 -35.90
C LEU A 13 -28.61 29.67 -36.46
N ALA A 14 -28.42 30.11 -37.69
CA ALA A 14 -27.09 30.28 -38.29
C ALA A 14 -26.31 31.45 -37.64
N MET A 15 -26.99 32.50 -37.19
CA MET A 15 -26.37 33.64 -36.52
C MET A 15 -26.00 33.33 -35.05
N CYS A 16 -26.71 32.39 -34.38
CA CYS A 16 -26.36 31.94 -33.04
C CYS A 16 -25.15 30.99 -33.04
N LEU A 17 -24.87 30.25 -34.13
CA LEU A 17 -23.70 29.38 -34.22
C LEU A 17 -22.39 30.16 -34.48
N SER A 18 -22.45 31.41 -34.94
CA SER A 18 -21.26 32.25 -35.21
C SER A 18 -20.80 33.08 -34.01
N LEU A 19 -21.50 32.97 -32.84
CA LEU A 19 -21.16 33.68 -31.61
C LEU A 19 -20.59 32.77 -30.52
N VAL A 20 -20.14 31.55 -30.85
CA VAL A 20 -19.27 30.82 -29.97
C VAL A 20 -17.91 31.50 -30.05
N PRO A 21 -17.46 32.26 -29.05
CA PRO A 21 -16.07 32.74 -29.05
C PRO A 21 -15.21 31.48 -29.15
N ALA A 22 -14.34 31.41 -30.16
CA ALA A 22 -13.24 30.48 -30.12
C ALA A 22 -12.54 30.74 -28.80
N ALA A 23 -12.72 29.83 -27.81
CA ALA A 23 -11.91 29.85 -26.61
C ALA A 23 -10.48 29.79 -27.14
N ALA A 24 -9.79 30.93 -27.17
CA ALA A 24 -8.37 30.97 -27.36
C ALA A 24 -7.83 30.02 -26.26
N ALA A 25 -7.28 28.89 -26.68
CA ALA A 25 -6.52 28.06 -25.79
C ALA A 25 -5.51 29.01 -25.12
N ALA A 26 -5.64 29.21 -23.84
CA ALA A 26 -4.67 29.96 -23.06
C ALA A 26 -3.35 29.20 -23.20
N GLU A 27 -2.55 29.59 -24.20
CA GLU A 27 -1.16 29.18 -24.27
C GLU A 27 -0.47 29.83 -23.07
N GLY A 28 -0.22 29.02 -22.01
CA GLY A 28 0.50 29.48 -20.84
C GLY A 28 -0.07 29.02 -19.50
N GLY A 29 -0.57 27.79 -19.41
CA GLY A 29 -0.63 27.13 -18.10
C GLY A 29 0.78 27.02 -17.50
N PRO A 30 0.92 26.94 -16.16
CA PRO A 30 2.23 26.78 -15.55
C PRO A 30 2.92 25.58 -16.22
N VAL A 31 4.10 25.82 -16.80
CA VAL A 31 4.93 24.76 -17.34
C VAL A 31 5.38 23.95 -16.12
N LEU A 32 4.76 22.80 -15.91
CA LEU A 32 5.21 21.87 -14.90
C LEU A 32 6.63 21.42 -15.27
N PRO A 33 7.54 21.31 -14.30
CA PRO A 33 8.86 20.76 -14.56
C PRO A 33 8.71 19.34 -15.12
N GLU A 34 9.66 18.94 -15.97
CA GLU A 34 9.70 17.55 -16.42
C GLU A 34 9.73 16.61 -15.22
N PRO A 35 8.95 15.53 -15.25
CA PRO A 35 8.94 14.58 -14.14
C PRO A 35 10.33 13.97 -13.97
N PRO A 36 10.77 13.67 -12.73
CA PRO A 36 12.05 13.05 -12.51
C PRO A 36 12.10 11.65 -13.14
N GLU A 37 13.26 11.25 -13.64
CA GLU A 37 13.51 9.84 -13.96
C GLU A 37 13.57 9.04 -12.65
N ILE A 38 12.75 8.00 -12.56
CA ILE A 38 12.72 7.10 -11.41
C ILE A 38 13.18 5.71 -11.90
N ASN A 39 14.23 5.20 -11.24
CA ASN A 39 14.80 3.88 -11.56
C ASN A 39 13.98 2.76 -10.91
N CYS A 40 12.84 2.45 -11.52
CA CYS A 40 11.91 1.40 -11.13
C CYS A 40 11.09 0.96 -12.35
N GLU A 41 10.40 -0.17 -12.23
CA GLU A 41 9.58 -0.72 -13.31
C GLU A 41 8.19 -0.06 -13.40
N ALA A 42 7.56 0.22 -12.25
CA ALA A 42 6.29 0.92 -12.17
C ALA A 42 6.26 1.90 -11.00
N ALA A 43 5.58 3.02 -11.16
CA ALA A 43 5.40 4.01 -10.11
C ALA A 43 4.10 4.80 -10.27
N LEU A 44 3.59 5.28 -9.14
CA LEU A 44 2.43 6.15 -9.06
C LEU A 44 2.65 7.19 -7.96
N LEU A 45 2.32 8.45 -8.24
CA LEU A 45 2.22 9.52 -7.26
C LEU A 45 0.86 10.19 -7.38
N VAL A 46 0.13 10.24 -6.29
CA VAL A 46 -1.21 10.81 -6.21
C VAL A 46 -1.26 11.91 -5.16
N ASP A 47 -1.92 13.01 -5.46
CA ASP A 47 -2.39 13.95 -4.45
C ASP A 47 -3.54 13.28 -3.67
N TYR A 48 -3.29 12.96 -2.40
CA TYR A 48 -4.22 12.20 -1.57
C TYR A 48 -5.55 12.94 -1.33
N ASN A 49 -5.50 14.28 -1.23
CA ASN A 49 -6.69 15.08 -0.95
C ASN A 49 -7.65 15.13 -2.15
N THR A 50 -7.11 15.19 -3.36
CA THR A 50 -7.90 15.36 -4.60
C THR A 50 -8.08 14.07 -5.39
N GLY A 51 -7.26 13.05 -5.13
CA GLY A 51 -7.17 11.83 -5.93
C GLY A 51 -6.51 12.05 -7.31
N SER A 52 -5.91 13.22 -7.55
CA SER A 52 -5.28 13.54 -8.83
C SER A 52 -3.94 12.85 -8.99
N THR A 53 -3.76 12.13 -10.10
CA THR A 53 -2.46 11.56 -10.45
C THR A 53 -1.49 12.65 -10.85
N LEU A 54 -0.35 12.73 -10.18
CA LEU A 54 0.72 13.69 -10.44
C LEU A 54 1.86 13.07 -11.26
N TYR A 55 2.09 11.78 -11.09
CA TYR A 55 3.06 11.00 -11.86
C TYR A 55 2.56 9.56 -12.00
N ALA A 56 2.75 8.98 -13.19
CA ALA A 56 2.44 7.59 -13.46
C ALA A 56 3.47 6.99 -14.41
N LYS A 57 3.91 5.78 -14.10
CA LYS A 57 4.79 4.95 -14.93
C LYS A 57 4.32 3.51 -14.83
N ASN A 58 3.78 2.95 -15.90
CA ASN A 58 3.29 1.56 -15.94
C ASN A 58 2.35 1.20 -14.77
N GLU A 59 1.52 2.15 -14.33
CA GLU A 59 0.74 2.08 -13.09
C GLU A 59 -0.25 0.92 -13.03
N HIS A 60 -0.67 0.41 -14.18
CA HIS A 60 -1.57 -0.75 -14.30
C HIS A 60 -0.85 -2.07 -14.65
N ARG A 61 0.48 -2.03 -14.79
CA ARG A 61 1.26 -3.24 -15.08
C ARG A 61 1.24 -4.18 -13.89
N GLU A 62 0.97 -5.46 -14.13
CA GLU A 62 1.12 -6.52 -13.14
C GLU A 62 2.58 -6.65 -12.69
N MET A 63 2.80 -6.56 -11.40
CA MET A 63 4.10 -6.60 -10.74
C MET A 63 4.00 -7.47 -9.48
N TYR A 64 5.11 -8.03 -9.06
CA TYR A 64 5.18 -8.74 -7.78
C TYR A 64 5.25 -7.72 -6.62
N PRO A 65 4.30 -7.75 -5.67
CA PRO A 65 4.24 -6.76 -4.59
C PRO A 65 5.27 -6.98 -3.48
N ALA A 66 5.81 -8.20 -3.34
CA ALA A 66 6.53 -8.60 -2.14
C ALA A 66 5.70 -8.26 -0.88
N SER A 67 6.36 -7.83 0.20
CA SER A 67 5.70 -7.52 1.47
C SER A 67 4.74 -6.32 1.45
N LEU A 68 4.55 -5.62 0.32
CA LEU A 68 3.45 -4.64 0.20
C LEU A 68 2.08 -5.32 0.30
N THR A 69 1.98 -6.62 0.04
CA THR A 69 0.81 -7.48 0.31
C THR A 69 0.26 -7.29 1.72
N LYS A 70 1.12 -7.04 2.71
CA LYS A 70 0.75 -6.86 4.11
C LYS A 70 -0.13 -5.64 4.36
N ILE A 71 -0.22 -4.72 3.40
CA ILE A 71 -1.20 -3.61 3.44
C ILE A 71 -2.63 -4.17 3.33
N MET A 72 -2.88 -5.12 2.41
CA MET A 72 -4.16 -5.80 2.30
C MET A 72 -4.44 -6.65 3.53
N THR A 73 -3.44 -7.36 4.04
CA THR A 73 -3.58 -8.15 5.28
C THR A 73 -3.98 -7.26 6.45
N ALA A 74 -3.32 -6.11 6.63
CA ALA A 74 -3.66 -5.15 7.68
C ALA A 74 -5.07 -4.56 7.49
N LEU A 75 -5.45 -4.24 6.25
CA LEU A 75 -6.79 -3.72 5.92
C LEU A 75 -7.87 -4.68 6.42
N LEU A 76 -7.79 -5.97 6.09
CA LEU A 76 -8.81 -6.95 6.50
C LEU A 76 -8.83 -7.18 8.02
N VAL A 77 -7.67 -7.16 8.68
CA VAL A 77 -7.59 -7.26 10.15
C VAL A 77 -8.25 -6.06 10.82
N LEU A 78 -7.95 -4.85 10.34
CA LEU A 78 -8.53 -3.63 10.90
C LEU A 78 -10.03 -3.50 10.60
N GLU A 79 -10.47 -3.98 9.45
CA GLU A 79 -11.89 -4.09 9.13
C GLU A 79 -12.60 -5.06 10.09
N ALA A 80 -11.97 -6.20 10.42
CA ALA A 80 -12.50 -7.12 11.43
C ALA A 80 -12.56 -6.50 12.83
N VAL A 81 -11.62 -5.63 13.17
CA VAL A 81 -11.63 -4.86 14.42
C VAL A 81 -12.76 -3.82 14.42
N ASP A 82 -12.92 -3.06 13.35
CA ASP A 82 -13.96 -2.05 13.22
C ASP A 82 -15.38 -2.67 13.27
N ASN A 83 -15.54 -3.85 12.66
CA ASN A 83 -16.79 -4.62 12.68
C ASN A 83 -17.05 -5.33 14.02
N GLY A 84 -16.14 -5.24 15.00
CA GLY A 84 -16.28 -5.88 16.31
C GLY A 84 -16.10 -7.41 16.30
N GLN A 85 -15.53 -7.98 15.25
CA GLN A 85 -15.15 -9.39 15.16
C GLN A 85 -13.90 -9.68 16.00
N LEU A 86 -12.97 -8.73 16.05
CA LEU A 86 -11.77 -8.74 16.86
C LEU A 86 -11.64 -7.43 17.65
N SER A 87 -10.78 -7.44 18.67
CA SER A 87 -10.29 -6.23 19.35
C SER A 87 -8.77 -6.18 19.23
N LEU A 88 -8.19 -4.98 19.14
CA LEU A 88 -6.74 -4.80 19.15
C LEU A 88 -6.09 -5.41 20.43
N THR A 89 -6.86 -5.51 21.51
CA THR A 89 -6.42 -6.07 22.79
C THR A 89 -6.70 -7.58 22.96
N ASP A 90 -7.34 -8.21 21.99
CA ASP A 90 -7.57 -9.66 22.05
C ASP A 90 -6.25 -10.40 21.94
N GLU A 91 -6.05 -11.37 22.83
CA GLU A 91 -4.88 -12.24 22.83
C GLU A 91 -5.05 -13.38 21.82
N LEU A 92 -4.10 -13.51 20.91
CA LEU A 92 -4.02 -14.59 19.93
C LEU A 92 -2.84 -15.51 20.27
N THR A 93 -3.03 -16.81 20.08
CA THR A 93 -1.96 -17.79 20.22
C THR A 93 -1.44 -18.19 18.85
N ALA A 94 -0.12 -18.06 18.62
CA ALA A 94 0.52 -18.51 17.38
C ALA A 94 0.35 -20.03 17.22
N SER A 95 -0.53 -20.43 16.32
CA SER A 95 -0.80 -21.83 16.03
C SER A 95 0.37 -22.50 15.32
N ARG A 96 0.46 -23.83 15.37
CA ARG A 96 1.46 -24.55 14.58
C ARG A 96 1.24 -24.37 13.08
N SER A 97 -0.01 -24.33 12.60
CA SER A 97 -0.33 -24.09 11.20
C SER A 97 0.14 -22.72 10.75
N ALA A 98 -0.17 -21.66 11.48
CA ALA A 98 0.29 -20.30 11.16
C ALA A 98 1.82 -20.20 11.05
N MET A 99 2.54 -20.96 11.87
CA MET A 99 4.00 -20.95 11.94
C MET A 99 4.69 -21.85 10.91
N THR A 100 3.95 -22.60 10.11
CA THR A 100 4.51 -23.54 9.10
C THR A 100 3.94 -23.38 7.71
N THR A 101 2.77 -22.73 7.54
CA THR A 101 2.11 -22.61 6.25
C THR A 101 2.80 -21.56 5.37
N GLY A 102 3.42 -22.00 4.28
CA GLY A 102 3.96 -21.13 3.25
C GLY A 102 5.00 -20.10 3.72
N LEU A 103 5.77 -20.42 4.77
CA LEU A 103 6.85 -19.57 5.29
C LEU A 103 8.20 -20.06 4.79
N ASP A 104 9.08 -19.13 4.43
CA ASP A 104 10.47 -19.41 4.08
C ASP A 104 11.37 -19.28 5.29
N GLU A 105 12.39 -20.14 5.43
CA GLU A 105 13.33 -20.12 6.54
C GLU A 105 14.11 -18.80 6.64
N ASP A 106 14.42 -18.18 5.52
CA ASP A 106 15.13 -16.89 5.42
C ASP A 106 14.16 -15.70 5.30
N GLY A 107 12.87 -15.92 5.52
CA GLY A 107 11.83 -14.90 5.44
C GLY A 107 11.92 -13.86 6.57
N SER A 108 11.30 -12.70 6.36
CA SER A 108 11.18 -11.68 7.41
C SER A 108 10.40 -12.21 8.61
N THR A 109 10.97 -12.08 9.81
CA THR A 109 10.43 -12.65 11.06
C THR A 109 10.60 -11.68 12.23
N ALA A 110 9.70 -11.75 13.20
CA ALA A 110 9.86 -11.17 14.53
C ALA A 110 10.33 -12.22 15.57
N GLY A 111 10.62 -13.44 15.14
CA GLY A 111 11.03 -14.54 16.00
C GLY A 111 9.89 -15.10 16.87
N ILE A 112 8.66 -15.02 16.36
CA ILE A 112 7.48 -15.56 17.05
C ILE A 112 7.55 -17.08 17.09
N GLN A 113 7.13 -17.67 18.19
CA GLN A 113 7.21 -19.11 18.43
C GLN A 113 5.82 -19.76 18.45
N VAL A 114 5.75 -21.05 18.09
CA VAL A 114 4.50 -21.83 18.23
C VAL A 114 4.03 -21.81 19.68
N GLY A 115 2.79 -21.40 19.93
CA GLY A 115 2.21 -21.28 21.27
C GLY A 115 2.48 -19.94 21.94
N GLU A 116 3.16 -19.00 21.26
CA GLU A 116 3.35 -17.66 21.79
C GLU A 116 2.04 -16.87 21.77
N VAL A 117 1.78 -16.12 22.83
CA VAL A 117 0.57 -15.35 23.03
C VAL A 117 0.91 -13.87 22.98
N MET A 118 0.30 -13.15 22.06
CA MET A 118 0.39 -11.69 21.91
C MET A 118 -0.97 -11.13 21.51
N THR A 119 -1.14 -9.82 21.68
CA THR A 119 -2.35 -9.12 21.25
C THR A 119 -2.40 -8.96 19.72
N VAL A 120 -3.60 -8.71 19.18
CA VAL A 120 -3.81 -8.36 17.76
C VAL A 120 -2.92 -7.17 17.37
N GLU A 121 -2.83 -6.14 18.23
CA GLU A 121 -2.00 -4.96 18.00
C GLU A 121 -0.50 -5.31 17.92
N GLU A 122 -0.02 -6.18 18.79
CA GLU A 122 1.38 -6.62 18.78
C GLU A 122 1.70 -7.43 17.52
N TYR A 123 0.80 -8.31 17.05
CA TYR A 123 0.95 -9.02 15.78
C TYR A 123 0.94 -8.06 14.60
N LEU A 124 0.02 -7.07 14.55
CA LEU A 124 0.01 -6.01 13.53
C LEU A 124 1.33 -5.23 13.54
N THR A 125 1.85 -4.92 14.71
CA THR A 125 3.13 -4.21 14.89
C THR A 125 4.30 -5.04 14.35
N CYS A 126 4.39 -6.33 14.68
CA CYS A 126 5.40 -7.23 14.13
C CYS A 126 5.30 -7.31 12.59
N MET A 127 4.08 -7.41 12.06
CA MET A 127 3.83 -7.51 10.62
C MET A 127 4.22 -6.23 9.86
N LEU A 128 3.85 -5.06 10.36
CA LEU A 128 4.01 -3.80 9.64
C LEU A 128 5.40 -3.18 9.84
N VAL A 129 5.98 -3.27 11.04
CA VAL A 129 7.27 -2.64 11.38
C VAL A 129 8.44 -3.46 10.85
N VAL A 130 8.56 -4.74 11.22
CA VAL A 130 9.68 -5.61 10.78
C VAL A 130 9.29 -6.57 9.65
N SER A 131 8.06 -6.45 9.15
CA SER A 131 7.58 -7.28 8.04
C SER A 131 7.44 -8.77 8.37
N ALA A 132 7.20 -9.14 9.64
CA ALA A 132 7.11 -10.53 10.08
C ALA A 132 6.04 -11.33 9.29
N ASN A 133 6.46 -12.40 8.63
CA ASN A 133 5.58 -13.23 7.79
C ASN A 133 4.66 -14.10 8.64
N GLU A 134 5.16 -14.67 9.70
CA GLU A 134 4.41 -15.52 10.62
C GLU A 134 3.27 -14.76 11.31
N ALA A 135 3.45 -13.46 11.58
CA ALA A 135 2.40 -12.61 12.13
C ALA A 135 1.20 -12.48 11.16
N CYS A 136 1.46 -12.46 9.84
CA CYS A 136 0.38 -12.43 8.84
C CYS A 136 -0.53 -13.66 8.96
N ASN A 137 0.07 -14.85 9.09
CA ASN A 137 -0.68 -16.09 9.17
C ASN A 137 -1.49 -16.20 10.47
N VAL A 138 -0.94 -15.75 11.61
CA VAL A 138 -1.68 -15.73 12.89
C VAL A 138 -2.90 -14.82 12.77
N LEU A 139 -2.72 -13.62 12.22
CA LEU A 139 -3.81 -12.67 11.99
C LEU A 139 -4.83 -13.21 10.98
N ALA A 140 -4.37 -13.86 9.91
CA ALA A 140 -5.24 -14.47 8.90
C ALA A 140 -6.13 -15.58 9.50
N GLU A 141 -5.55 -16.46 10.32
CA GLU A 141 -6.32 -17.48 11.04
C GLU A 141 -7.33 -16.86 12.01
N ALA A 142 -6.96 -15.78 12.70
CA ALA A 142 -7.86 -15.10 13.65
C ALA A 142 -9.08 -14.47 12.94
N VAL A 143 -8.90 -13.90 11.75
CA VAL A 143 -9.97 -13.25 10.98
C VAL A 143 -10.85 -14.27 10.25
N SER A 144 -10.25 -15.24 9.57
CA SER A 144 -10.95 -16.13 8.63
C SER A 144 -10.92 -17.61 9.01
N GLY A 145 -10.29 -17.98 10.11
CA GLY A 145 -10.17 -19.37 10.58
C GLY A 145 -9.09 -20.19 9.89
N SER A 146 -8.59 -19.77 8.73
CA SER A 146 -7.45 -20.35 8.02
C SER A 146 -6.79 -19.36 7.08
N VAL A 147 -5.53 -19.62 6.71
CA VAL A 147 -4.80 -18.82 5.71
C VAL A 147 -5.50 -18.86 4.35
N ASP A 148 -5.98 -20.03 3.93
CA ASP A 148 -6.65 -20.17 2.62
C ASP A 148 -7.95 -19.33 2.56
N ALA A 149 -8.80 -19.41 3.57
CA ALA A 149 -10.01 -18.60 3.64
C ALA A 149 -9.72 -17.09 3.70
N PHE A 150 -8.61 -16.72 4.34
CA PHE A 150 -8.17 -15.32 4.37
C PHE A 150 -7.69 -14.85 2.99
N VAL A 151 -7.00 -15.69 2.23
CA VAL A 151 -6.58 -15.37 0.85
C VAL A 151 -7.80 -15.20 -0.06
N GLU A 152 -8.86 -16.01 0.10
CA GLU A 152 -10.12 -15.80 -0.60
C GLU A 152 -10.70 -14.41 -0.26
N ALA A 153 -10.74 -14.03 1.02
CA ALA A 153 -11.21 -12.72 1.46
C ALA A 153 -10.32 -11.57 0.92
N MET A 154 -9.00 -11.76 0.81
CA MET A 154 -8.11 -10.77 0.19
C MET A 154 -8.49 -10.51 -1.27
N ASN A 155 -8.77 -11.56 -2.05
CA ASN A 155 -9.16 -11.42 -3.46
C ASN A 155 -10.57 -10.83 -3.61
N GLU A 156 -11.51 -11.19 -2.74
CA GLU A 156 -12.83 -10.57 -2.69
C GLU A 156 -12.73 -9.07 -2.38
N LYS A 157 -11.91 -8.68 -1.39
CA LYS A 157 -11.68 -7.28 -1.05
C LYS A 157 -11.00 -6.52 -2.20
N ALA A 158 -10.03 -7.11 -2.89
CA ALA A 158 -9.41 -6.50 -4.05
C ALA A 158 -10.45 -6.19 -5.14
N ALA A 159 -11.34 -7.15 -5.44
CA ALA A 159 -12.43 -6.94 -6.39
C ALA A 159 -13.43 -5.87 -5.93
N GLU A 160 -13.78 -5.83 -4.64
CA GLU A 160 -14.64 -4.80 -4.04
C GLU A 160 -14.05 -3.39 -4.20
N LEU A 161 -12.73 -3.25 -4.04
CA LEU A 161 -12.01 -1.99 -4.19
C LEU A 161 -11.82 -1.58 -5.66
N GLY A 162 -12.18 -2.43 -6.62
CA GLY A 162 -12.01 -2.18 -8.04
C GLY A 162 -10.60 -2.43 -8.55
N CYS A 163 -9.83 -3.28 -7.88
CA CYS A 163 -8.52 -3.73 -8.35
C CYS A 163 -8.69 -4.67 -9.56
N GLU A 164 -8.13 -4.29 -10.70
CA GLU A 164 -8.26 -5.04 -11.96
C GLU A 164 -7.03 -5.89 -12.29
N ASN A 165 -5.89 -5.59 -11.65
CA ASN A 165 -4.60 -6.22 -11.91
C ASN A 165 -3.98 -6.80 -10.64
N THR A 166 -4.83 -7.41 -9.78
CA THR A 166 -4.40 -7.94 -8.48
C THR A 166 -4.92 -9.35 -8.26
N HIS A 167 -4.03 -10.22 -7.82
CA HIS A 167 -4.36 -11.55 -7.33
C HIS A 167 -3.41 -11.95 -6.20
N PHE A 168 -3.97 -12.35 -5.07
CA PHE A 168 -3.23 -12.79 -3.90
C PHE A 168 -3.30 -14.32 -3.76
N VAL A 169 -2.19 -14.95 -3.37
CA VAL A 169 -2.11 -16.39 -3.05
C VAL A 169 -1.58 -16.66 -1.63
N ASN A 170 -1.14 -15.61 -0.94
CA ASN A 170 -0.73 -15.67 0.47
C ASN A 170 -0.86 -14.28 1.13
N PRO A 171 -0.92 -14.18 2.47
CA PRO A 171 -1.05 -12.92 3.17
C PRO A 171 0.29 -12.20 3.44
N THR A 172 1.42 -12.78 3.03
CA THR A 172 2.77 -12.33 3.39
C THR A 172 3.45 -11.54 2.29
N GLY A 173 3.17 -11.88 1.02
CA GLY A 173 3.86 -11.40 -0.16
C GLY A 173 5.10 -12.21 -0.53
N LEU A 174 5.26 -13.41 0.02
CA LEU A 174 6.24 -14.38 -0.47
C LEU A 174 5.96 -14.69 -1.94
N HIS A 175 7.03 -14.91 -2.68
CA HIS A 175 6.93 -15.01 -4.13
C HIS A 175 6.13 -16.21 -4.61
N ASP A 176 5.19 -15.94 -5.48
CA ASP A 176 4.49 -16.90 -6.33
C ASP A 176 4.17 -16.21 -7.66
N SER A 177 4.25 -16.95 -8.77
CA SER A 177 3.97 -16.40 -10.11
C SER A 177 2.52 -15.95 -10.31
N GLN A 178 1.60 -16.41 -9.47
CA GLN A 178 0.20 -16.01 -9.48
C GLN A 178 -0.11 -14.93 -8.43
N HIS A 179 0.91 -14.42 -7.71
CA HIS A 179 0.79 -13.38 -6.70
C HIS A 179 1.27 -12.06 -7.27
N TYR A 180 0.36 -11.24 -7.76
CA TYR A 180 0.67 -9.98 -8.43
C TYR A 180 -0.30 -8.87 -8.06
N THR A 181 0.11 -7.65 -8.33
CA THR A 181 -0.69 -6.43 -8.19
C THR A 181 -0.17 -5.35 -9.14
N SER A 182 -0.78 -4.17 -9.16
CA SER A 182 -0.29 -2.99 -9.87
C SER A 182 -0.06 -1.81 -8.91
N ALA A 183 0.66 -0.78 -9.36
CA ALA A 183 0.85 0.42 -8.55
C ALA A 183 -0.49 1.14 -8.30
N TRP A 184 -1.39 1.10 -9.27
CA TRP A 184 -2.74 1.65 -9.13
C TRP A 184 -3.58 0.87 -8.11
N ASP A 185 -3.57 -0.45 -8.18
CA ASP A 185 -4.35 -1.29 -7.26
C ASP A 185 -3.82 -1.17 -5.83
N LEU A 186 -2.49 -1.11 -5.65
CA LEU A 186 -1.89 -0.82 -4.34
C LEU A 186 -2.28 0.55 -3.80
N TYR A 187 -2.43 1.56 -4.66
CA TYR A 187 -2.98 2.85 -4.25
C TYR A 187 -4.41 2.69 -3.72
N LEU A 188 -5.29 1.95 -4.42
CA LEU A 188 -6.66 1.71 -3.98
C LEU A 188 -6.70 0.99 -2.62
N ILE A 189 -5.92 -0.07 -2.47
CA ILE A 189 -5.81 -0.86 -1.24
C ILE A 189 -5.26 0.00 -0.09
N THR A 190 -4.20 0.75 -0.35
CA THR A 190 -3.58 1.62 0.67
C THR A 190 -4.53 2.72 1.11
N ARG A 191 -5.24 3.33 0.16
CA ARG A 191 -6.24 4.36 0.46
C ARG A 191 -7.34 3.83 1.37
N ALA A 192 -7.82 2.60 1.12
CA ALA A 192 -8.79 1.96 2.00
C ALA A 192 -8.21 1.67 3.40
N ALA A 193 -6.96 1.22 3.48
CA ALA A 193 -6.30 0.97 4.76
C ALA A 193 -6.08 2.26 5.58
N LEU A 194 -5.85 3.39 4.92
CA LEU A 194 -5.66 4.70 5.57
C LEU A 194 -6.93 5.27 6.22
N GLU A 195 -8.12 4.72 5.95
CA GLU A 195 -9.34 5.08 6.67
C GLU A 195 -9.30 4.62 8.15
N TYR A 196 -8.42 3.67 8.48
CA TYR A 196 -8.22 3.16 9.83
C TYR A 196 -7.02 3.86 10.50
N SER A 197 -7.28 4.68 11.52
CA SER A 197 -6.23 5.45 12.21
C SER A 197 -5.11 4.59 12.80
N ASP A 198 -5.43 3.37 13.25
CA ASP A 198 -4.46 2.42 13.79
C ASP A 198 -3.49 1.91 12.72
N PHE A 199 -3.92 1.83 11.45
CA PHE A 199 -3.03 1.47 10.35
C PHE A 199 -1.85 2.45 10.25
N MET A 200 -2.15 3.75 10.12
CA MET A 200 -1.10 4.75 9.99
C MET A 200 -0.25 4.89 11.26
N ARG A 201 -0.88 4.82 12.42
CA ARG A 201 -0.18 4.85 13.71
C ARG A 201 0.90 3.76 13.82
N ILE A 202 0.61 2.54 13.37
CA ILE A 202 1.57 1.43 13.38
C ILE A 202 2.60 1.59 12.26
N CYS A 203 2.18 1.91 11.03
CA CYS A 203 3.08 2.06 9.88
C CYS A 203 4.10 3.20 10.04
N ASP A 204 3.74 4.28 10.75
CA ASP A 204 4.62 5.43 10.98
C ASP A 204 5.51 5.26 12.24
N THR A 205 5.55 4.05 12.80
CA THR A 205 6.38 3.73 13.96
C THR A 205 7.79 3.32 13.52
N GLY A 206 8.78 4.16 13.84
CA GLY A 206 10.19 3.87 13.53
C GLY A 206 10.77 2.75 14.37
N THR A 207 10.48 2.77 15.68
CA THR A 207 10.91 1.75 16.65
C THR A 207 9.75 1.38 17.56
N ALA A 208 9.47 0.08 17.67
CA ALA A 208 8.44 -0.46 18.55
C ALA A 208 9.05 -1.43 19.56
N THR A 209 8.43 -1.55 20.71
CA THR A 209 8.78 -2.54 21.72
C THR A 209 7.60 -3.49 21.91
N ILE A 210 7.83 -4.78 21.71
CA ILE A 210 6.89 -5.84 22.07
C ILE A 210 7.28 -6.33 23.46
N PRO A 211 6.38 -6.27 24.46
CA PRO A 211 6.66 -6.73 25.81
C PRO A 211 7.08 -8.21 25.85
N ALA A 212 7.67 -8.64 26.97
CA ALA A 212 7.92 -10.06 27.19
C ALA A 212 6.59 -10.84 27.17
N THR A 213 6.61 -11.99 26.48
CA THR A 213 5.46 -12.88 26.32
C THR A 213 5.60 -14.12 27.19
N ASN A 214 4.71 -15.09 27.04
CA ASN A 214 4.83 -16.39 27.70
C ASN A 214 6.05 -17.23 27.22
N LEU A 215 6.66 -16.88 26.05
CA LEU A 215 7.74 -17.66 25.43
C LEU A 215 8.98 -16.83 25.07
N SER A 216 8.91 -15.52 25.10
CA SER A 216 10.00 -14.63 24.67
C SER A 216 10.20 -13.48 25.65
N GLU A 217 11.46 -13.04 25.75
CA GLU A 217 11.81 -11.77 26.36
C GLU A 217 11.29 -10.60 25.49
N GLU A 218 11.34 -9.38 26.05
CA GLU A 218 11.02 -8.14 25.32
C GLU A 218 11.80 -8.04 24.01
N ARG A 219 11.12 -7.60 22.93
CA ARG A 219 11.73 -7.38 21.62
C ARG A 219 11.67 -5.91 21.24
N VAL A 220 12.79 -5.36 20.78
CA VAL A 220 12.83 -4.05 20.13
C VAL A 220 12.85 -4.26 18.62
N LEU A 221 11.83 -3.73 17.95
CA LEU A 221 11.63 -3.82 16.52
C LEU A 221 11.97 -2.48 15.85
N HIS A 222 12.75 -2.52 14.77
CA HIS A 222 13.04 -1.35 13.97
C HIS A 222 12.39 -1.45 12.61
N THR A 223 11.80 -0.36 12.14
CA THR A 223 11.16 -0.32 10.83
C THR A 223 12.12 -0.66 9.70
N THR A 224 11.58 -1.30 8.66
CA THR A 224 12.30 -1.53 7.40
C THR A 224 12.29 -0.29 6.49
N ASN A 225 11.53 0.75 6.84
CA ASN A 225 11.40 1.98 6.05
C ASN A 225 12.38 3.07 6.53
N TYR A 226 13.49 3.23 5.82
CA TYR A 226 14.51 4.23 6.15
C TYR A 226 14.10 5.67 5.89
N LEU A 227 12.95 5.93 5.27
CA LEU A 227 12.44 7.30 5.12
C LEU A 227 11.93 7.87 6.45
N ILE A 228 11.41 7.01 7.34
CA ILE A 228 10.82 7.44 8.62
C ILE A 228 11.74 7.24 9.82
N ASP A 229 12.76 6.39 9.71
CA ASP A 229 13.72 6.17 10.79
C ASP A 229 15.15 6.13 10.26
N GLY A 230 16.05 6.75 11.03
CA GLY A 230 17.49 6.84 10.74
C GLY A 230 18.35 5.89 11.57
N TRP A 231 17.81 4.84 12.18
CA TRP A 231 18.59 3.96 13.09
C TRP A 231 19.84 3.34 12.45
N ARG A 232 19.86 3.12 11.13
CA ARG A 232 21.04 2.71 10.36
C ARG A 232 21.87 3.86 9.84
N SER A 233 21.48 5.11 10.08
CA SER A 233 22.21 6.32 9.64
C SER A 233 22.53 6.38 8.15
N LEU A 234 21.69 5.80 7.29
CA LEU A 234 21.89 5.76 5.83
C LEU A 234 21.59 7.10 5.12
N GLY A 235 21.16 8.13 5.85
CA GLY A 235 20.89 9.45 5.27
C GLY A 235 19.60 9.58 4.46
N TYR A 236 18.73 8.58 4.44
CA TYR A 236 17.48 8.59 3.67
C TYR A 236 16.28 9.18 4.42
N ARG A 237 16.42 9.48 5.71
CA ARG A 237 15.31 10.01 6.51
C ARG A 237 14.78 11.31 5.93
N ASN A 238 13.45 11.36 5.73
CA ASN A 238 12.72 12.53 5.29
C ASN A 238 11.65 12.87 6.34
N SER A 239 11.69 14.07 6.92
CA SER A 239 10.76 14.51 7.97
C SER A 239 9.32 14.67 7.49
N ASP A 240 9.09 14.76 6.20
CA ASP A 240 7.75 14.87 5.61
C ASP A 240 7.19 13.51 5.20
N ALA A 241 8.01 12.43 5.23
CA ALA A 241 7.57 11.09 4.89
C ALA A 241 6.97 10.39 6.11
N HIS A 242 5.85 9.67 5.87
CA HIS A 242 5.10 8.93 6.87
C HIS A 242 4.79 7.53 6.35
N GLY A 243 5.17 6.49 7.09
CA GLY A 243 4.88 5.09 6.75
C GLY A 243 5.35 4.74 5.33
N ILE A 244 4.79 3.78 4.64
CA ILE A 244 3.76 2.82 5.02
C ILE A 244 4.39 1.44 5.07
N LYS A 245 4.91 0.94 3.92
CA LYS A 245 5.47 -0.40 3.84
C LYS A 245 6.53 -0.54 2.78
N THR A 246 7.60 -1.26 3.09
CA THR A 246 8.61 -1.73 2.14
C THR A 246 8.32 -3.16 1.71
N GLY A 247 8.81 -3.56 0.55
CA GLY A 247 8.78 -4.93 0.07
C GLY A 247 10.04 -5.24 -0.73
N SER A 248 10.53 -6.47 -0.64
CA SER A 248 11.65 -6.94 -1.45
C SER A 248 11.63 -8.46 -1.56
N THR A 249 11.75 -8.96 -2.78
CA THR A 249 12.13 -10.33 -3.13
C THR A 249 13.04 -10.24 -4.35
N ASP A 250 13.75 -11.34 -4.69
CA ASP A 250 14.60 -11.33 -5.87
C ASP A 250 13.78 -11.08 -7.16
N ALA A 251 12.55 -11.58 -7.22
CA ALA A 251 11.65 -11.38 -8.37
C ALA A 251 10.96 -10.01 -8.39
N ALA A 252 10.67 -9.41 -7.23
CA ALA A 252 9.97 -8.13 -7.14
C ALA A 252 10.92 -6.93 -7.23
N GLY A 253 12.21 -7.09 -6.98
CA GLY A 253 13.11 -5.98 -6.72
C GLY A 253 12.75 -5.26 -5.42
N HIS A 254 13.02 -3.97 -5.34
CA HIS A 254 12.65 -3.14 -4.20
C HIS A 254 11.33 -2.42 -4.45
N CYS A 255 10.43 -2.50 -3.47
CA CYS A 255 9.09 -1.92 -3.52
C CYS A 255 8.85 -1.03 -2.30
N LEU A 256 8.12 0.06 -2.47
CA LEU A 256 7.77 0.97 -1.40
C LEU A 256 6.39 1.60 -1.65
N VAL A 257 5.58 1.63 -0.60
CA VAL A 257 4.45 2.54 -0.48
C VAL A 257 4.74 3.52 0.65
N SER A 258 4.60 4.80 0.39
CA SER A 258 4.83 5.86 1.39
C SER A 258 3.85 7.01 1.18
N THR A 259 3.53 7.73 2.27
CA THR A 259 2.88 9.02 2.20
C THR A 259 3.87 10.12 2.57
N ALA A 260 3.56 11.35 2.15
CA ALA A 260 4.30 12.52 2.57
C ALA A 260 3.36 13.70 2.79
N GLU A 261 3.63 14.46 3.84
CA GLU A 261 2.84 15.63 4.21
C GLU A 261 3.70 16.88 4.37
N ARG A 262 3.30 17.97 3.71
CA ARG A 262 3.92 19.28 3.91
C ARG A 262 2.88 20.38 3.85
N GLY A 263 2.52 20.94 5.00
CA GLY A 263 1.45 21.93 5.10
C GLY A 263 0.09 21.32 4.74
N SER A 264 -0.54 21.80 3.67
CA SER A 264 -1.81 21.26 3.16
C SER A 264 -1.63 20.22 2.04
N LEU A 265 -0.40 19.88 1.68
CA LEU A 265 -0.11 18.93 0.61
C LEU A 265 0.04 17.53 1.24
N HIS A 266 -0.75 16.59 0.75
CA HIS A 266 -0.68 15.19 1.14
C HIS A 266 -0.50 14.35 -0.11
N PHE A 267 0.53 13.53 -0.13
CA PHE A 267 0.85 12.67 -1.27
C PHE A 267 0.90 11.21 -0.85
N LEU A 268 0.50 10.34 -1.76
CA LEU A 268 0.72 8.90 -1.66
C LEU A 268 1.54 8.46 -2.87
N SER A 269 2.63 7.75 -2.62
CA SER A 269 3.50 7.20 -3.64
C SER A 269 3.56 5.67 -3.56
N VAL A 270 3.58 5.04 -4.72
CA VAL A 270 3.81 3.61 -4.90
C VAL A 270 4.96 3.44 -5.88
N VAL A 271 5.96 2.66 -5.51
CA VAL A 271 7.12 2.30 -6.36
C VAL A 271 7.27 0.79 -6.34
N LEU A 272 7.35 0.18 -7.53
CA LEU A 272 7.50 -1.26 -7.74
C LEU A 272 8.68 -1.54 -8.67
N GLY A 273 9.40 -2.63 -8.41
CA GLY A 273 10.50 -3.06 -9.26
C GLY A 273 11.68 -2.09 -9.26
N GLY A 274 12.00 -1.48 -8.12
CA GLY A 274 13.21 -0.69 -7.97
C GLY A 274 14.46 -1.58 -8.07
N GLU A 275 15.52 -1.08 -8.72
CA GLU A 275 16.77 -1.81 -8.83
C GLU A 275 17.42 -2.01 -7.46
N ARG A 276 18.02 -3.16 -7.28
CA ARG A 276 18.86 -3.45 -6.11
C ARG A 276 20.21 -2.73 -6.29
N VAL A 277 20.41 -1.66 -5.57
CA VAL A 277 21.74 -1.01 -5.49
C VAL A 277 22.57 -1.83 -4.51
N THR A 278 23.56 -2.54 -5.00
CA THR A 278 24.63 -3.09 -4.16
C THR A 278 25.55 -1.91 -3.81
N LEU A 279 25.55 -1.48 -2.55
CA LEU A 279 26.60 -0.60 -2.06
C LEU A 279 27.89 -1.43 -2.12
N GLU A 280 28.87 -1.03 -2.93
CA GLU A 280 30.18 -1.63 -2.88
C GLU A 280 30.77 -1.41 -1.46
N ASP A 281 31.38 -2.46 -0.92
CA ASP A 281 31.93 -2.48 0.44
C ASP A 281 32.80 -1.24 0.70
N GLY A 282 32.33 -0.33 1.51
CA GLY A 282 33.14 0.77 2.03
C GLY A 282 32.57 2.20 2.00
N GLU A 283 31.30 2.41 1.57
CA GLU A 283 30.68 3.75 1.73
C GLU A 283 29.33 3.68 2.46
#